data_d9903d51ce4b2add8e8baca8583d6601
#
_entry.id   d9903d51ce4b2add8e8baca8583d6601
#
_cell.length_a   1.000
_cell.length_b   1.000
_cell.length_c   1.000
_cell.angle_alpha   90.00
_cell.angle_beta   90.00
_cell.angle_gamma   90.00
#
_symmetry.space_group_name_H-M   'P 1'
#
loop_
_entity.id
_entity.type
_entity.pdbx_description
1 polymer ?
#
loop_
_entity_poly.entity_id
_entity_poly.type
_entity_poly.pdbx_seq_one_letter_code
_entity_poly.pdbx_strand_id
1 'polypeptide(L)'
;MQKQPLWQRSRREVSRLNPAHRVNIAEVAATAGVSVGTVSRVLNESPNVSEKTRGRVMEVMKRLNYRPSRSAESLSRGQTRTVVILVPFLTRPSVAERLAGAIGVLDEEGFDSVVRNVESADQRDRHLAALTARHEADGAVVVSLRLSDSRLADLRTAGVPLAMVDAEAPGVPCTVVDDIRGGSLATEHLLALGHRRIGFIGDSPDDDLGFISTRRRLLGYRRTLARHRISYDPAIVRLGPHSASVAASMARDLLGLPEPPTAIFAASDTQALGVLAAAEKSGHSVPDDLSVVGYDDIESAAQLGLSTVHQPLGESGACGASRLCALIRGQLVRPLREELPLSMVTRTSSAMYAVAGVA
;
A
#
# COMPACT_ATOMS: atom_id res chain seq x y z
N MET A 1 27.53 47.40 10.36
CA MET A 1 26.99 47.03 9.06
C MET A 1 26.79 45.54 9.00
N GLN A 2 25.56 45.08 9.29
CA GLN A 2 25.19 43.65 9.27
C GLN A 2 24.86 43.26 7.82
N LYS A 3 25.61 42.29 7.29
CA LYS A 3 25.34 41.71 5.94
C LYS A 3 24.09 40.83 6.00
N GLN A 4 23.07 41.19 5.30
CA GLN A 4 21.86 40.35 5.15
C GLN A 4 22.20 39.02 4.44
N PRO A 5 21.61 37.91 4.87
CA PRO A 5 21.90 36.58 4.31
C PRO A 5 21.39 36.42 2.86
N LEU A 6 22.15 35.73 2.05
CA LEU A 6 21.97 35.54 0.58
C LEU A 6 20.57 35.00 0.17
N TRP A 7 19.84 34.31 1.06
CA TRP A 7 18.51 33.76 0.76
C TRP A 7 17.39 34.83 0.67
N GLN A 8 17.63 36.06 1.21
CA GLN A 8 16.67 37.16 1.08
C GLN A 8 16.75 37.89 -0.26
N ARG A 9 17.83 37.71 -1.04
CA ARG A 9 17.98 38.31 -2.37
C ARG A 9 17.22 37.54 -3.47
N SER A 10 17.02 36.23 -3.31
CA SER A 10 16.37 35.41 -4.34
C SER A 10 14.86 35.58 -4.44
N ARG A 11 14.18 36.06 -3.38
CA ARG A 11 12.71 36.26 -3.41
C ARG A 11 12.22 37.42 -4.30
N ARG A 12 13.07 38.39 -4.64
CA ARG A 12 12.71 39.52 -5.49
C ARG A 12 12.92 39.27 -6.99
N GLU A 13 13.74 38.30 -7.36
CA GLU A 13 13.97 37.92 -8.78
C GLU A 13 12.98 36.84 -9.25
N VAL A 14 12.48 35.97 -8.38
CA VAL A 14 11.46 34.95 -8.73
C VAL A 14 10.07 35.56 -9.01
N SER A 15 9.82 36.80 -8.58
CA SER A 15 8.54 37.50 -8.78
C SER A 15 8.34 38.08 -10.19
N ARG A 16 9.25 37.82 -11.14
CA ARG A 16 9.14 38.29 -12.55
C ARG A 16 9.06 37.18 -13.59
N LEU A 17 8.84 35.93 -13.20
CA LEU A 17 8.38 34.93 -14.13
C LEU A 17 6.89 35.21 -14.38
N ASN A 18 6.63 35.98 -15.41
CA ASN A 18 5.30 36.09 -16.02
C ASN A 18 4.79 34.65 -16.22
N PRO A 19 3.61 34.24 -15.69
CA PRO A 19 3.09 32.91 -15.97
C PRO A 19 2.99 32.81 -17.49
N ALA A 20 3.83 31.95 -18.09
CA ALA A 20 3.90 31.78 -19.54
C ALA A 20 2.46 31.63 -20.03
N HIS A 21 2.04 32.52 -20.93
CA HIS A 21 0.70 32.52 -21.50
C HIS A 21 0.47 31.12 -22.11
N ARG A 22 -0.29 30.29 -21.42
CA ARG A 22 -0.63 28.96 -21.93
C ARG A 22 -1.65 29.15 -23.03
N VAL A 23 -1.24 28.85 -24.24
CA VAL A 23 -2.15 28.80 -25.41
C VAL A 23 -3.37 27.95 -25.02
N ASN A 24 -4.57 28.50 -25.26
CA ASN A 24 -5.82 27.80 -24.98
C ASN A 24 -6.48 27.27 -26.26
N ILE A 25 -7.49 26.45 -26.13
CA ILE A 25 -8.19 25.80 -27.25
C ILE A 25 -8.85 26.82 -28.20
N ALA A 26 -9.29 28.00 -27.66
CA ALA A 26 -9.89 29.06 -28.48
C ALA A 26 -8.87 29.72 -29.40
N GLU A 27 -7.62 29.89 -28.94
CA GLU A 27 -6.53 30.42 -29.77
C GLU A 27 -6.12 29.47 -30.89
N VAL A 28 -6.12 28.16 -30.62
CA VAL A 28 -5.93 27.11 -31.64
C VAL A 28 -7.04 27.19 -32.69
N ALA A 29 -8.30 27.24 -32.22
CA ALA A 29 -9.46 27.34 -33.11
C ALA A 29 -9.43 28.58 -33.98
N ALA A 30 -9.15 29.75 -33.43
CA ALA A 30 -9.02 31.01 -34.14
C ALA A 30 -7.90 30.93 -35.15
N THR A 31 -6.72 30.42 -34.79
CA THR A 31 -5.56 30.32 -35.68
C THR A 31 -5.76 29.29 -36.81
N ALA A 32 -6.51 28.20 -36.53
CA ALA A 32 -6.85 27.16 -37.49
C ALA A 32 -8.05 27.56 -38.40
N GLY A 33 -8.76 28.65 -38.07
CA GLY A 33 -9.96 29.07 -38.78
C GLY A 33 -11.11 28.09 -38.68
N VAL A 34 -11.32 27.51 -37.48
CA VAL A 34 -12.38 26.54 -37.18
C VAL A 34 -13.04 26.89 -35.85
N SER A 35 -14.19 26.25 -35.57
CA SER A 35 -14.81 26.37 -34.22
C SER A 35 -14.03 25.60 -33.15
N VAL A 36 -14.18 26.01 -31.88
CA VAL A 36 -13.64 25.27 -30.72
C VAL A 36 -14.16 23.81 -30.72
N GLY A 37 -15.43 23.60 -31.05
CA GLY A 37 -16.01 22.26 -31.20
C GLY A 37 -15.34 21.41 -32.29
N THR A 38 -14.82 22.04 -33.36
CA THR A 38 -14.07 21.32 -34.40
C THR A 38 -12.69 20.90 -33.89
N VAL A 39 -12.00 21.76 -33.14
CA VAL A 39 -10.72 21.42 -32.49
C VAL A 39 -10.93 20.26 -31.49
N SER A 40 -11.98 20.32 -30.67
CA SER A 40 -12.34 19.24 -29.74
C SER A 40 -12.62 17.92 -30.47
N ARG A 41 -13.33 17.95 -31.61
CA ARG A 41 -13.57 16.72 -32.41
C ARG A 41 -12.28 16.16 -33.04
N VAL A 42 -11.33 17.03 -33.43
CA VAL A 42 -10.00 16.60 -33.90
C VAL A 42 -9.23 15.90 -32.78
N LEU A 43 -9.22 16.48 -31.58
CA LEU A 43 -8.56 15.90 -30.39
C LEU A 43 -9.16 14.55 -29.98
N ASN A 44 -10.46 14.37 -30.20
CA ASN A 44 -11.17 13.12 -29.90
C ASN A 44 -11.22 12.15 -31.11
N GLU A 45 -10.40 12.36 -32.14
CA GLU A 45 -10.30 11.50 -33.31
C GLU A 45 -11.64 11.22 -33.99
N SER A 46 -12.61 12.14 -33.86
CA SER A 46 -13.94 11.97 -34.41
C SER A 46 -13.91 11.70 -35.91
N PRO A 47 -14.63 10.69 -36.42
CA PRO A 47 -14.72 10.39 -37.84
C PRO A 47 -15.43 11.51 -38.62
N ASN A 48 -16.15 12.40 -37.98
CA ASN A 48 -16.91 13.48 -38.60
C ASN A 48 -16.06 14.72 -38.93
N VAL A 49 -14.72 14.63 -38.95
CA VAL A 49 -13.81 15.69 -39.33
C VAL A 49 -12.99 15.25 -40.52
N SER A 50 -13.03 16.07 -41.61
CA SER A 50 -12.25 15.75 -42.82
C SER A 50 -10.75 15.74 -42.53
N GLU A 51 -9.98 14.88 -43.22
CA GLU A 51 -8.51 14.79 -43.12
C GLU A 51 -7.82 16.13 -43.33
N LYS A 52 -8.30 16.94 -44.28
CA LYS A 52 -7.79 18.30 -44.54
C LYS A 52 -7.95 19.20 -43.30
N THR A 53 -9.08 19.14 -42.61
CA THR A 53 -9.33 19.95 -41.40
C THR A 53 -8.50 19.41 -40.24
N ARG A 54 -8.40 18.09 -40.08
CA ARG A 54 -7.57 17.45 -39.07
C ARG A 54 -6.10 17.86 -39.21
N GLY A 55 -5.52 17.73 -40.41
CA GLY A 55 -4.13 18.11 -40.66
C GLY A 55 -3.87 19.59 -40.34
N ARG A 56 -4.76 20.51 -40.73
CA ARG A 56 -4.63 21.94 -40.44
C ARG A 56 -4.64 22.24 -38.94
N VAL A 57 -5.55 21.61 -38.17
CA VAL A 57 -5.63 21.80 -36.70
C VAL A 57 -4.40 21.25 -36.00
N MET A 58 -3.92 20.07 -36.39
CA MET A 58 -2.73 19.42 -35.82
C MET A 58 -1.46 20.27 -36.11
N GLU A 59 -1.32 20.85 -37.32
CA GLU A 59 -0.21 21.73 -37.64
C GLU A 59 -0.23 23.00 -36.79
N VAL A 60 -1.39 23.62 -36.61
CA VAL A 60 -1.54 24.79 -35.73
C VAL A 60 -1.22 24.47 -34.29
N MET A 61 -1.67 23.33 -33.78
CA MET A 61 -1.37 22.86 -32.40
C MET A 61 0.16 22.70 -32.23
N LYS A 62 0.84 22.06 -33.20
CA LYS A 62 2.29 21.90 -33.19
C LYS A 62 3.02 23.25 -33.21
N ARG A 63 2.60 24.18 -34.09
CA ARG A 63 3.19 25.51 -34.20
C ARG A 63 3.03 26.36 -32.94
N LEU A 64 1.88 26.28 -32.29
CA LEU A 64 1.58 27.01 -31.04
C LEU A 64 2.10 26.29 -29.80
N ASN A 65 2.73 25.12 -29.93
CA ASN A 65 3.09 24.23 -28.81
C ASN A 65 1.90 24.00 -27.85
N TYR A 66 0.68 23.94 -28.43
CA TYR A 66 -0.52 23.70 -27.66
C TYR A 66 -0.57 22.25 -27.23
N ARG A 67 -0.70 22.04 -25.93
CA ARG A 67 -1.03 20.73 -25.35
C ARG A 67 -2.40 20.86 -24.71
N PRO A 68 -3.35 19.99 -25.04
CA PRO A 68 -4.65 19.98 -24.37
C PRO A 68 -4.45 19.93 -22.85
N SER A 69 -5.25 20.70 -22.10
CA SER A 69 -5.28 20.52 -20.66
C SER A 69 -5.98 19.20 -20.34
N ARG A 70 -5.46 18.43 -19.37
CA ARG A 70 -6.10 17.19 -18.91
C ARG A 70 -7.57 17.40 -18.56
N SER A 71 -7.90 18.54 -17.94
CA SER A 71 -9.29 18.92 -17.62
C SER A 71 -10.18 19.08 -18.86
N ALA A 72 -9.63 19.57 -20.01
CA ALA A 72 -10.38 19.70 -21.25
C ALA A 72 -10.57 18.33 -21.94
N GLU A 73 -9.57 17.44 -21.85
CA GLU A 73 -9.67 16.07 -22.34
C GLU A 73 -10.68 15.26 -21.53
N SER A 74 -10.65 15.36 -20.20
CA SER A 74 -11.58 14.65 -19.31
C SER A 74 -13.02 15.09 -19.51
N LEU A 75 -13.27 16.41 -19.65
CA LEU A 75 -14.60 16.93 -19.98
C LEU A 75 -15.11 16.42 -21.32
N SER A 76 -14.21 16.27 -22.29
CA SER A 76 -14.57 15.82 -23.66
C SER A 76 -14.81 14.33 -23.77
N ARG A 77 -14.10 13.51 -22.97
CA ARG A 77 -14.16 12.05 -22.97
C ARG A 77 -15.05 11.48 -21.88
N GLY A 78 -15.46 12.29 -20.90
CA GLY A 78 -16.20 11.83 -19.71
C GLY A 78 -15.39 10.93 -18.77
N GLN A 79 -14.07 10.89 -18.95
CA GLN A 79 -13.12 10.11 -18.15
C GLN A 79 -11.88 10.93 -17.83
N THR A 80 -11.39 10.83 -16.59
CA THR A 80 -10.22 11.57 -16.12
C THR A 80 -8.91 10.88 -16.47
N ARG A 81 -8.95 9.60 -16.80
CA ARG A 81 -7.79 8.70 -16.94
C ARG A 81 -6.91 8.71 -15.70
N THR A 82 -7.50 8.95 -14.54
CA THR A 82 -6.83 9.04 -13.26
C THR A 82 -7.45 8.03 -12.29
N VAL A 83 -6.59 7.32 -11.58
CA VAL A 83 -6.98 6.44 -10.47
C VAL A 83 -6.33 6.94 -9.20
N VAL A 84 -7.11 7.06 -8.12
CA VAL A 84 -6.59 7.37 -6.79
C VAL A 84 -6.25 6.09 -6.07
N ILE A 85 -5.05 6.03 -5.47
CA ILE A 85 -4.63 4.93 -4.61
C ILE A 85 -4.50 5.48 -3.19
N LEU A 86 -5.38 5.03 -2.28
CA LEU A 86 -5.29 5.37 -0.86
C LEU A 86 -4.46 4.31 -0.14
N VAL A 87 -3.38 4.73 0.49
CA VAL A 87 -2.46 3.83 1.23
C VAL A 87 -2.20 4.36 2.63
N PRO A 88 -2.13 3.49 3.66
CA PRO A 88 -1.70 3.91 4.98
C PRO A 88 -0.18 3.97 5.05
N PHE A 89 0.38 5.01 5.70
CA PHE A 89 1.82 5.06 6.01
C PHE A 89 2.71 4.65 4.84
N LEU A 90 2.72 5.45 3.77
CA LEU A 90 3.39 5.19 2.49
C LEU A 90 4.82 4.65 2.59
N THR A 91 5.53 4.97 3.67
CA THR A 91 6.92 4.54 3.89
C THR A 91 7.05 3.11 4.44
N ARG A 92 5.96 2.42 4.74
CA ARG A 92 6.02 1.01 5.15
C ARG A 92 6.38 0.14 3.95
N PRO A 93 7.40 -0.74 4.04
CA PRO A 93 7.86 -1.55 2.91
C PRO A 93 6.73 -2.37 2.26
N SER A 94 5.90 -3.04 3.05
CA SER A 94 4.78 -3.85 2.54
C SER A 94 3.73 -3.01 1.78
N VAL A 95 3.55 -1.75 2.17
CA VAL A 95 2.66 -0.80 1.46
C VAL A 95 3.30 -0.35 0.16
N ALA A 96 4.61 -0.05 0.17
CA ALA A 96 5.35 0.38 -1.01
C ALA A 96 5.37 -0.70 -2.11
N GLU A 97 5.55 -1.98 -1.75
CA GLU A 97 5.53 -3.08 -2.69
C GLU A 97 4.13 -3.29 -3.31
N ARG A 98 3.06 -3.25 -2.51
CA ARG A 98 1.68 -3.29 -3.02
C ARG A 98 1.40 -2.12 -3.97
N LEU A 99 1.86 -0.94 -3.61
CA LEU A 99 1.71 0.26 -4.42
C LEU A 99 2.44 0.12 -5.77
N ALA A 100 3.67 -0.39 -5.76
CA ALA A 100 4.43 -0.62 -6.98
C ALA A 100 3.70 -1.57 -7.94
N GLY A 101 3.14 -2.68 -7.43
CA GLY A 101 2.34 -3.60 -8.23
C GLY A 101 1.08 -2.94 -8.82
N ALA A 102 0.38 -2.13 -8.02
CA ALA A 102 -0.82 -1.43 -8.49
C ALA A 102 -0.48 -0.39 -9.57
N ILE A 103 0.57 0.41 -9.37
CA ILE A 103 1.01 1.42 -10.34
C ILE A 103 1.41 0.76 -11.67
N GLY A 104 2.15 -0.36 -11.65
CA GLY A 104 2.54 -1.06 -12.87
C GLY A 104 1.35 -1.40 -13.76
N VAL A 105 0.31 -1.98 -13.20
CA VAL A 105 -0.93 -2.29 -13.95
C VAL A 105 -1.63 -1.04 -14.44
N LEU A 106 -1.74 0.01 -13.61
CA LEU A 106 -2.42 1.25 -14.01
C LEU A 106 -1.68 1.96 -15.16
N ASP A 107 -0.35 1.96 -15.15
CA ASP A 107 0.48 2.51 -16.21
C ASP A 107 0.28 1.74 -17.53
N GLU A 108 0.28 0.41 -17.51
CA GLU A 108 0.00 -0.44 -18.67
C GLU A 108 -1.39 -0.18 -19.24
N GLU A 109 -2.37 0.08 -18.38
CA GLU A 109 -3.75 0.39 -18.75
C GLU A 109 -3.94 1.87 -19.16
N GLY A 110 -2.89 2.68 -19.05
CA GLY A 110 -2.83 4.09 -19.43
C GLY A 110 -3.58 5.02 -18.48
N PHE A 111 -3.63 4.69 -17.20
CA PHE A 111 -4.13 5.56 -16.13
C PHE A 111 -2.99 6.30 -15.45
N ASP A 112 -3.20 7.58 -15.12
CA ASP A 112 -2.36 8.31 -14.17
C ASP A 112 -2.72 7.88 -12.75
N SER A 113 -1.71 7.57 -11.93
CA SER A 113 -1.89 7.19 -10.53
C SER A 113 -1.70 8.39 -9.61
N VAL A 114 -2.67 8.67 -8.74
CA VAL A 114 -2.58 9.68 -7.68
C VAL A 114 -2.57 8.99 -6.33
N VAL A 115 -1.40 8.96 -5.68
CA VAL A 115 -1.24 8.32 -4.37
C VAL A 115 -1.61 9.30 -3.26
N ARG A 116 -2.46 8.86 -2.34
CA ARG A 116 -2.86 9.61 -1.14
C ARG A 116 -2.45 8.85 0.10
N ASN A 117 -1.47 9.40 0.83
CA ASN A 117 -1.05 8.87 2.11
C ASN A 117 -2.10 9.15 3.19
N VAL A 118 -2.37 8.16 4.02
CA VAL A 118 -3.36 8.20 5.11
C VAL A 118 -2.68 7.82 6.42
N GLU A 119 -2.67 8.73 7.37
CA GLU A 119 -2.08 8.53 8.71
C GLU A 119 -3.12 8.64 9.84
N SER A 120 -4.38 8.98 9.49
CA SER A 120 -5.47 9.06 10.44
C SER A 120 -6.83 8.78 9.77
N ALA A 121 -7.83 8.43 10.57
CA ALA A 121 -9.20 8.22 10.10
C ALA A 121 -9.77 9.49 9.43
N ASP A 122 -9.50 10.68 9.98
CA ASP A 122 -9.93 11.94 9.41
C ASP A 122 -9.33 12.22 8.03
N GLN A 123 -8.05 11.88 7.82
CA GLN A 123 -7.42 12.00 6.50
C GLN A 123 -8.06 11.04 5.50
N ARG A 124 -8.26 9.78 5.90
CA ARG A 124 -8.97 8.79 5.08
C ARG A 124 -10.32 9.33 4.63
N ASP A 125 -11.12 9.81 5.58
CA ASP A 125 -12.48 10.25 5.31
C ASP A 125 -12.54 11.52 4.44
N ARG A 126 -11.60 12.45 4.62
CA ARG A 126 -11.45 13.61 3.73
C ARG A 126 -11.10 13.20 2.29
N HIS A 127 -10.17 12.24 2.13
CA HIS A 127 -9.78 11.75 0.80
C HIS A 127 -10.92 11.02 0.10
N LEU A 128 -11.68 10.21 0.82
CA LEU A 128 -12.86 9.53 0.28
C LEU A 128 -13.96 10.52 -0.11
N ALA A 129 -14.22 11.53 0.72
CA ALA A 129 -15.19 12.58 0.40
C ALA A 129 -14.80 13.39 -0.85
N ALA A 130 -13.51 13.64 -1.07
CA ALA A 130 -13.03 14.33 -2.27
C ALA A 130 -13.29 13.53 -3.56
N LEU A 131 -13.24 12.21 -3.51
CA LEU A 131 -13.57 11.35 -4.67
C LEU A 131 -15.03 11.51 -5.12
N THR A 132 -15.96 11.67 -4.17
CA THR A 132 -17.39 11.85 -4.48
C THR A 132 -17.74 13.24 -4.96
N ALA A 133 -17.03 14.27 -4.46
CA ALA A 133 -17.39 15.68 -4.69
C ALA A 133 -16.84 16.26 -5.99
N ARG A 134 -15.70 15.77 -6.50
CA ARG A 134 -14.93 16.48 -7.54
C ARG A 134 -14.81 15.75 -8.86
N HIS A 135 -15.25 14.50 -8.97
CA HIS A 135 -15.02 13.66 -10.17
C HIS A 135 -13.57 13.72 -10.68
N GLU A 136 -12.61 13.74 -9.74
CA GLU A 136 -11.19 13.92 -10.05
C GLU A 136 -10.48 12.61 -10.46
N ALA A 137 -11.18 11.48 -10.36
CA ALA A 137 -10.68 10.16 -10.71
C ALA A 137 -11.81 9.26 -11.23
N ASP A 138 -11.45 8.31 -12.09
CA ASP A 138 -12.36 7.31 -12.65
C ASP A 138 -12.64 6.17 -11.67
N GLY A 139 -11.85 6.05 -10.61
CA GLY A 139 -12.01 5.07 -9.55
C GLY A 139 -10.89 5.13 -8.51
N ALA A 140 -10.98 4.26 -7.51
CA ALA A 140 -9.98 4.20 -6.45
C ALA A 140 -9.60 2.77 -6.06
N VAL A 141 -8.31 2.56 -5.75
CA VAL A 141 -7.79 1.40 -5.01
C VAL A 141 -7.57 1.82 -3.56
N VAL A 142 -8.10 1.04 -2.63
CA VAL A 142 -7.92 1.27 -1.19
C VAL A 142 -7.12 0.12 -0.60
N VAL A 143 -5.95 0.43 -0.05
CA VAL A 143 -5.00 -0.55 0.48
C VAL A 143 -5.06 -0.56 2.00
N SER A 144 -5.27 -1.71 2.61
CA SER A 144 -5.19 -1.98 4.06
C SER A 144 -6.04 -1.04 4.95
N LEU A 145 -6.97 -0.27 4.40
CA LEU A 145 -7.80 0.68 5.14
C LEU A 145 -9.23 0.16 5.28
N ARG A 146 -9.77 0.23 6.47
CA ARG A 146 -11.19 -0.06 6.70
C ARG A 146 -12.05 1.14 6.31
N LEU A 147 -13.13 0.88 5.58
CA LEU A 147 -14.15 1.88 5.25
C LEU A 147 -15.35 1.75 6.19
N SER A 148 -15.92 2.88 6.63
CA SER A 148 -17.20 2.87 7.32
C SER A 148 -18.35 2.60 6.32
N ASP A 149 -19.46 2.06 6.82
CA ASP A 149 -20.63 1.78 5.98
C ASP A 149 -21.18 3.05 5.32
N SER A 150 -21.13 4.19 6.03
CA SER A 150 -21.55 5.50 5.49
C SER A 150 -20.68 5.94 4.31
N ARG A 151 -19.34 5.85 4.43
CA ARG A 151 -18.43 6.19 3.33
C ARG A 151 -18.57 5.27 2.13
N LEU A 152 -18.80 3.99 2.39
CA LEU A 152 -19.07 3.04 1.33
C LEU A 152 -20.39 3.36 0.59
N ALA A 153 -21.43 3.77 1.32
CA ALA A 153 -22.69 4.19 0.73
C ALA A 153 -22.54 5.48 -0.10
N ASP A 154 -21.78 6.48 0.39
CA ASP A 154 -21.49 7.72 -0.35
C ASP A 154 -20.79 7.43 -1.69
N LEU A 155 -19.73 6.58 -1.67
CA LEU A 155 -18.99 6.18 -2.88
C LEU A 155 -19.88 5.46 -3.89
N ARG A 156 -20.73 4.55 -3.42
CA ARG A 156 -21.70 3.82 -4.28
C ARG A 156 -22.72 4.77 -4.90
N THR A 157 -23.29 5.69 -4.11
CA THR A 157 -24.26 6.67 -4.59
C THR A 157 -23.64 7.59 -5.64
N ALA A 158 -22.38 7.95 -5.47
CA ALA A 158 -21.62 8.73 -6.45
C ALA A 158 -21.15 7.90 -7.67
N GLY A 159 -21.38 6.59 -7.69
CA GLY A 159 -20.97 5.72 -8.79
C GLY A 159 -19.46 5.54 -8.95
N VAL A 160 -18.69 5.76 -7.88
CA VAL A 160 -17.22 5.65 -7.91
C VAL A 160 -16.79 4.18 -7.90
N PRO A 161 -16.16 3.65 -8.95
CA PRO A 161 -15.57 2.31 -8.96
C PRO A 161 -14.53 2.16 -7.86
N LEU A 162 -14.59 1.05 -7.11
CA LEU A 162 -13.72 0.80 -5.97
C LEU A 162 -13.22 -0.64 -5.97
N ALA A 163 -11.91 -0.83 -5.73
CA ALA A 163 -11.30 -2.12 -5.40
C ALA A 163 -10.49 -2.00 -4.11
N MET A 164 -10.45 -3.10 -3.34
CA MET A 164 -9.71 -3.13 -2.08
C MET A 164 -8.57 -4.14 -2.14
N VAL A 165 -7.47 -3.80 -1.48
CA VAL A 165 -6.29 -4.66 -1.30
C VAL A 165 -6.00 -4.77 0.18
N ASP A 166 -5.81 -5.99 0.68
CA ASP A 166 -5.52 -6.26 2.09
C ASP A 166 -6.59 -5.70 3.06
N ALA A 167 -7.78 -5.51 2.55
CA ALA A 167 -8.96 -5.06 3.29
C ALA A 167 -10.23 -5.52 2.56
N GLU A 168 -11.34 -5.57 3.27
CA GLU A 168 -12.62 -6.04 2.74
C GLU A 168 -13.74 -5.03 3.04
N ALA A 169 -14.67 -4.88 2.08
CA ALA A 169 -15.93 -4.18 2.28
C ALA A 169 -17.06 -4.91 1.55
N PRO A 170 -18.30 -4.91 2.09
CA PRO A 170 -19.43 -5.60 1.47
C PRO A 170 -19.63 -5.18 0.01
N GLY A 171 -19.69 -6.14 -0.91
CA GLY A 171 -19.97 -5.90 -2.33
C GLY A 171 -18.90 -5.15 -3.12
N VAL A 172 -17.70 -4.98 -2.57
CA VAL A 172 -16.53 -4.40 -3.24
C VAL A 172 -15.55 -5.51 -3.59
N PRO A 173 -15.03 -5.58 -4.82
CA PRO A 173 -13.97 -6.52 -5.16
C PRO A 173 -12.74 -6.28 -4.29
N CYS A 174 -12.21 -7.35 -3.71
CA CYS A 174 -11.03 -7.29 -2.85
C CYS A 174 -10.05 -8.41 -3.15
N THR A 175 -8.76 -8.12 -2.89
CA THR A 175 -7.65 -9.06 -2.94
C THR A 175 -7.03 -9.12 -1.56
N VAL A 176 -6.99 -10.29 -0.94
CA VAL A 176 -6.59 -10.48 0.46
C VAL A 176 -5.71 -11.71 0.63
N VAL A 177 -5.15 -11.87 1.82
CA VAL A 177 -4.50 -13.10 2.29
C VAL A 177 -5.21 -13.62 3.55
N ASP A 178 -5.03 -14.89 3.89
CA ASP A 178 -5.49 -15.42 5.17
C ASP A 178 -4.43 -15.21 6.27
N ASP A 179 -4.50 -14.08 6.96
CA ASP A 179 -3.62 -13.74 8.07
C ASP A 179 -3.67 -14.75 9.23
N ILE A 180 -4.81 -15.44 9.44
CA ILE A 180 -4.91 -16.48 10.47
C ILE A 180 -4.05 -17.67 10.05
N ARG A 181 -4.14 -18.07 8.78
CA ARG A 181 -3.28 -19.11 8.23
C ARG A 181 -1.81 -18.70 8.26
N GLY A 182 -1.50 -17.44 7.92
CA GLY A 182 -0.14 -16.90 7.98
C GLY A 182 0.46 -16.95 9.39
N GLY A 183 -0.30 -16.51 10.41
CA GLY A 183 0.10 -16.66 11.81
C GLY A 183 0.29 -18.12 12.24
N SER A 184 -0.52 -19.02 11.67
CA SER A 184 -0.35 -20.46 11.89
C SER A 184 0.94 -20.99 11.25
N LEU A 185 1.26 -20.60 10.03
CA LEU A 185 2.48 -21.00 9.30
C LEU A 185 3.75 -20.64 10.08
N ALA A 186 3.86 -19.38 10.53
CA ALA A 186 5.01 -18.94 11.34
C ALA A 186 5.14 -19.74 12.65
N THR A 187 4.03 -19.99 13.32
CA THR A 187 4.04 -20.72 14.58
C THR A 187 4.32 -22.21 14.38
N GLU A 188 3.73 -22.84 13.37
CA GLU A 188 3.98 -24.24 13.00
C GLU A 188 5.48 -24.46 12.67
N HIS A 189 6.11 -23.52 11.94
CA HIS A 189 7.53 -23.57 11.64
C HIS A 189 8.38 -23.58 12.91
N LEU A 190 8.15 -22.66 13.85
CA LEU A 190 8.90 -22.62 15.11
C LEU A 190 8.66 -23.86 15.98
N LEU A 191 7.43 -24.38 16.01
CA LEU A 191 7.12 -25.61 16.74
C LEU A 191 7.78 -26.83 16.12
N ALA A 192 7.88 -26.90 14.77
CA ALA A 192 8.59 -27.96 14.07
C ALA A 192 10.09 -27.95 14.36
N LEU A 193 10.67 -26.77 14.63
CA LEU A 193 12.06 -26.59 15.06
C LEU A 193 12.25 -26.91 16.56
N GLY A 194 11.24 -27.35 17.28
CA GLY A 194 11.34 -27.78 18.68
C GLY A 194 11.07 -26.66 19.70
N HIS A 195 10.87 -25.43 19.29
CA HIS A 195 10.53 -24.35 20.22
C HIS A 195 9.15 -24.59 20.87
N ARG A 196 9.04 -24.30 22.16
CA ARG A 196 7.79 -24.45 22.92
C ARG A 196 7.39 -23.15 23.61
N ARG A 197 8.37 -22.30 23.94
CA ARG A 197 8.14 -20.97 24.51
C ARG A 197 8.45 -19.93 23.42
N ILE A 198 7.40 -19.53 22.70
CA ILE A 198 7.48 -18.66 21.53
C ILE A 198 6.86 -17.31 21.90
N GLY A 199 7.64 -16.24 21.89
CA GLY A 199 7.15 -14.87 22.07
C GLY A 199 6.40 -14.37 20.82
N PHE A 200 5.49 -13.43 21.03
CA PHE A 200 4.81 -12.72 19.92
C PHE A 200 4.98 -11.20 20.06
N ILE A 201 5.36 -10.54 18.98
CA ILE A 201 5.43 -9.08 18.88
C ILE A 201 4.56 -8.61 17.73
N GLY A 202 3.68 -7.62 17.97
CA GLY A 202 2.77 -7.11 16.95
C GLY A 202 2.25 -5.71 17.25
N ASP A 203 1.36 -5.23 16.36
CA ASP A 203 0.76 -3.91 16.48
C ASP A 203 -0.30 -3.86 17.59
N SER A 204 -0.46 -2.67 18.20
CA SER A 204 -1.55 -2.40 19.12
C SER A 204 -2.91 -2.62 18.42
N PRO A 205 -3.89 -3.20 19.13
CA PRO A 205 -5.25 -3.33 18.60
C PRO A 205 -5.99 -1.99 18.50
N ASP A 206 -5.52 -0.97 19.22
CA ASP A 206 -6.13 0.36 19.30
C ASP A 206 -5.57 1.23 18.17
N ASP A 207 -6.13 1.07 16.99
CA ASP A 207 -5.73 1.75 15.76
C ASP A 207 -6.95 2.36 15.06
N ASP A 208 -6.90 3.68 14.83
CA ASP A 208 -7.99 4.47 14.23
C ASP A 208 -8.27 4.09 12.76
N LEU A 209 -7.30 3.47 12.08
CA LEU A 209 -7.44 3.04 10.70
C LEU A 209 -8.08 1.65 10.56
N GLY A 210 -8.18 0.90 11.68
CA GLY A 210 -8.88 -0.36 11.77
C GLY A 210 -8.12 -1.55 11.19
N PHE A 211 -6.79 -1.58 11.32
CA PHE A 211 -5.98 -2.73 10.91
C PHE A 211 -6.36 -3.99 11.71
N ILE A 212 -6.52 -5.09 11.00
CA ILE A 212 -6.91 -6.38 11.61
C ILE A 212 -5.84 -7.46 11.45
N SER A 213 -4.81 -7.22 10.64
CA SER A 213 -3.78 -8.20 10.29
C SER A 213 -3.07 -8.78 11.51
N THR A 214 -2.54 -7.95 12.40
CA THR A 214 -1.89 -8.42 13.64
C THR A 214 -2.84 -9.25 14.51
N ARG A 215 -4.10 -8.82 14.67
CA ARG A 215 -5.11 -9.58 15.43
C ARG A 215 -5.36 -10.95 14.84
N ARG A 216 -5.44 -11.04 13.50
CA ARG A 216 -5.64 -12.31 12.80
C ARG A 216 -4.40 -13.20 12.90
N ARG A 217 -3.18 -12.65 12.75
CA ARG A 217 -1.90 -13.37 12.92
C ARG A 217 -1.76 -13.91 14.35
N LEU A 218 -2.07 -13.09 15.37
CA LEU A 218 -2.10 -13.52 16.77
C LEU A 218 -3.14 -14.63 17.01
N LEU A 219 -4.30 -14.56 16.37
CA LEU A 219 -5.30 -15.63 16.45
C LEU A 219 -4.76 -16.94 15.85
N GLY A 220 -4.07 -16.88 14.71
CA GLY A 220 -3.39 -18.02 14.10
C GLY A 220 -2.34 -18.63 15.02
N TYR A 221 -1.48 -17.80 15.62
CA TYR A 221 -0.51 -18.19 16.63
C TYR A 221 -1.17 -18.92 17.80
N ARG A 222 -2.20 -18.32 18.43
CA ARG A 222 -2.91 -18.92 19.57
C ARG A 222 -3.57 -20.25 19.24
N ARG A 223 -4.23 -20.36 18.07
CA ARG A 223 -4.89 -21.59 17.60
C ARG A 223 -3.85 -22.70 17.36
N THR A 224 -2.68 -22.36 16.86
CA THR A 224 -1.61 -23.31 16.59
C THR A 224 -1.00 -23.83 17.88
N LEU A 225 -0.70 -22.97 18.86
CA LEU A 225 -0.26 -23.41 20.19
C LEU A 225 -1.27 -24.39 20.82
N ALA A 226 -2.56 -24.04 20.79
CA ALA A 226 -3.61 -24.89 21.36
C ALA A 226 -3.70 -26.27 20.68
N ARG A 227 -3.58 -26.34 19.34
CA ARG A 227 -3.51 -27.62 18.60
C ARG A 227 -2.33 -28.50 19.04
N HIS A 228 -1.21 -27.86 19.40
CA HIS A 228 -0.02 -28.54 19.91
C HIS A 228 -0.01 -28.73 21.44
N ARG A 229 -1.15 -28.46 22.13
CA ARG A 229 -1.33 -28.58 23.58
C ARG A 229 -0.35 -27.70 24.39
N ILE A 230 0.02 -26.55 23.82
CA ILE A 230 0.82 -25.53 24.49
C ILE A 230 -0.10 -24.43 24.97
N SER A 231 -0.04 -24.11 26.26
CA SER A 231 -0.83 -23.03 26.85
C SER A 231 -0.39 -21.67 26.32
N TYR A 232 -1.35 -20.83 25.96
CA TYR A 232 -1.09 -19.43 25.65
C TYR A 232 -0.65 -18.67 26.90
N ASP A 233 0.53 -18.03 26.83
CA ASP A 233 1.07 -17.21 27.91
C ASP A 233 1.04 -15.73 27.48
N PRO A 234 0.16 -14.88 28.03
CA PRO A 234 0.12 -13.46 27.71
C PRO A 234 1.37 -12.69 28.18
N ALA A 235 2.16 -13.26 29.11
CA ALA A 235 3.38 -12.60 29.59
C ALA A 235 4.50 -12.52 28.55
N ILE A 236 4.42 -13.32 27.47
CA ILE A 236 5.36 -13.29 26.35
C ILE A 236 4.75 -12.71 25.07
N VAL A 237 3.67 -11.94 25.17
CA VAL A 237 3.05 -11.21 24.07
C VAL A 237 3.24 -9.71 24.29
N ARG A 238 3.74 -9.03 23.28
CA ARG A 238 3.92 -7.56 23.29
C ARG A 238 3.23 -6.95 22.09
N LEU A 239 2.40 -5.96 22.35
CA LEU A 239 1.69 -5.19 21.33
C LEU A 239 1.98 -3.71 21.52
N GLY A 240 2.29 -3.01 20.43
CA GLY A 240 2.64 -1.60 20.47
C GLY A 240 2.60 -0.94 19.09
N PRO A 241 2.97 0.34 18.98
CA PRO A 241 3.04 1.03 17.70
C PRO A 241 3.93 0.32 16.68
N HIS A 242 3.52 0.31 15.41
CA HIS A 242 4.26 -0.31 14.32
C HIS A 242 5.57 0.41 14.02
N SER A 243 6.66 -0.09 14.58
CA SER A 243 8.00 0.48 14.41
C SER A 243 9.07 -0.55 14.80
N ALA A 244 10.18 -0.59 14.07
CA ALA A 244 11.33 -1.41 14.43
C ALA A 244 11.92 -1.00 15.80
N SER A 245 11.93 0.29 16.13
CA SER A 245 12.45 0.77 17.42
C SER A 245 11.57 0.36 18.60
N VAL A 246 10.25 0.39 18.44
CA VAL A 246 9.30 -0.09 19.45
C VAL A 246 9.40 -1.61 19.60
N ALA A 247 9.48 -2.33 18.48
CA ALA A 247 9.68 -3.78 18.49
C ALA A 247 10.99 -4.18 19.19
N ALA A 248 12.07 -3.41 19.00
CA ALA A 248 13.33 -3.63 19.72
C ALA A 248 13.20 -3.43 21.23
N SER A 249 12.38 -2.46 21.69
CA SER A 249 12.10 -2.30 23.12
C SER A 249 11.31 -3.49 23.65
N MET A 250 10.24 -3.88 22.94
CA MET A 250 9.41 -5.04 23.31
C MET A 250 10.22 -6.33 23.35
N ALA A 251 11.16 -6.51 22.41
CA ALA A 251 12.05 -7.67 22.41
C ALA A 251 12.99 -7.70 23.62
N ARG A 252 13.60 -6.55 23.98
CA ARG A 252 14.41 -6.49 25.21
C ARG A 252 13.63 -6.83 26.46
N ASP A 253 12.35 -6.37 26.56
CA ASP A 253 11.48 -6.71 27.68
C ASP A 253 11.21 -8.22 27.75
N LEU A 254 11.06 -8.89 26.58
CA LEU A 254 10.87 -10.35 26.51
C LEU A 254 12.15 -11.10 26.87
N LEU A 255 13.30 -10.66 26.38
CA LEU A 255 14.61 -11.27 26.65
C LEU A 255 15.06 -11.08 28.12
N GLY A 256 14.59 -10.02 28.79
CA GLY A 256 14.85 -9.76 30.21
C GLY A 256 13.94 -10.53 31.19
N LEU A 257 13.01 -11.35 30.71
CA LEU A 257 12.17 -12.18 31.61
C LEU A 257 13.02 -13.24 32.32
N PRO A 258 12.62 -13.68 33.53
CA PRO A 258 13.29 -14.79 34.21
C PRO A 258 13.32 -16.08 33.36
N GLU A 259 12.28 -16.33 32.58
CA GLU A 259 12.19 -17.39 31.59
C GLU A 259 11.89 -16.75 30.22
N PRO A 260 12.92 -16.33 29.45
CA PRO A 260 12.70 -15.69 28.17
C PRO A 260 12.15 -16.67 27.11
N PRO A 261 11.51 -16.20 26.06
CA PRO A 261 11.15 -17.04 24.93
C PRO A 261 12.40 -17.50 24.18
N THR A 262 12.40 -18.72 23.66
CA THR A 262 13.47 -19.27 22.83
C THR A 262 13.32 -18.91 21.35
N ALA A 263 12.13 -18.40 20.98
CA ALA A 263 11.85 -17.89 19.66
C ALA A 263 10.85 -16.74 19.75
N ILE A 264 10.90 -15.82 18.78
CA ILE A 264 9.95 -14.72 18.65
C ILE A 264 9.34 -14.75 17.25
N PHE A 265 8.01 -14.77 17.18
CA PHE A 265 7.25 -14.46 15.98
C PHE A 265 6.87 -12.98 16.01
N ALA A 266 7.45 -12.19 15.10
CA ALA A 266 7.09 -10.81 14.87
C ALA A 266 6.04 -10.70 13.77
N ALA A 267 4.97 -9.95 14.02
CA ALA A 267 3.82 -9.86 13.13
C ALA A 267 4.11 -9.14 11.79
N SER A 268 5.29 -8.56 11.62
CA SER A 268 5.82 -8.02 10.36
C SER A 268 7.34 -8.11 10.33
N ASP A 269 7.92 -8.08 9.14
CA ASP A 269 9.39 -8.05 8.98
C ASP A 269 9.97 -6.76 9.56
N THR A 270 9.30 -5.62 9.44
CA THR A 270 9.72 -4.37 10.09
C THR A 270 9.90 -4.56 11.60
N GLN A 271 9.00 -5.30 12.25
CA GLN A 271 9.11 -5.60 13.68
C GLN A 271 10.19 -6.66 13.94
N ALA A 272 10.32 -7.66 13.05
CA ALA A 272 11.39 -8.66 13.16
C ALA A 272 12.78 -8.03 13.08
N LEU A 273 12.99 -7.01 12.24
CA LEU A 273 14.24 -6.24 12.20
C LEU A 273 14.54 -5.57 13.56
N GLY A 274 13.52 -5.09 14.25
CA GLY A 274 13.64 -4.57 15.61
C GLY A 274 14.07 -5.66 16.61
N VAL A 275 13.51 -6.87 16.48
CA VAL A 275 13.89 -8.03 17.31
C VAL A 275 15.34 -8.41 17.08
N LEU A 276 15.79 -8.52 15.83
CA LEU A 276 17.17 -8.83 15.48
C LEU A 276 18.16 -7.81 16.08
N ALA A 277 17.85 -6.52 15.92
CA ALA A 277 18.68 -5.44 16.50
C ALA A 277 18.70 -5.46 18.04
N ALA A 278 17.62 -5.90 18.69
CA ALA A 278 17.58 -6.04 20.14
C ALA A 278 18.38 -7.25 20.62
N ALA A 279 18.27 -8.39 19.94
CA ALA A 279 19.03 -9.60 20.23
C ALA A 279 20.53 -9.31 20.18
N GLU A 280 21.03 -8.73 19.08
CA GLU A 280 22.43 -8.34 18.90
C GLU A 280 22.94 -7.45 20.06
N LYS A 281 22.17 -6.37 20.37
CA LYS A 281 22.55 -5.44 21.47
C LYS A 281 22.52 -6.08 22.85
N SER A 282 21.75 -7.14 23.04
CA SER A 282 21.63 -7.86 24.31
C SER A 282 22.58 -9.06 24.38
N GLY A 283 23.44 -9.24 23.37
CA GLY A 283 24.41 -10.33 23.32
C GLY A 283 23.84 -11.71 22.99
N HIS A 284 22.64 -11.77 22.40
CA HIS A 284 22.01 -13.02 21.96
C HIS A 284 22.33 -13.26 20.49
N SER A 285 22.84 -14.46 20.20
CA SER A 285 23.04 -14.92 18.82
C SER A 285 21.73 -15.38 18.19
N VAL A 286 21.46 -14.93 16.96
CA VAL A 286 20.35 -15.43 16.15
C VAL A 286 20.97 -16.28 15.03
N PRO A 287 20.61 -17.56 14.89
CA PRO A 287 19.49 -18.27 15.54
C PRO A 287 19.82 -19.04 16.83
N ASP A 288 21.09 -19.09 17.29
CA ASP A 288 21.56 -20.06 18.28
C ASP A 288 20.91 -19.87 19.67
N ASP A 289 20.79 -18.62 20.15
CA ASP A 289 20.15 -18.29 21.44
C ASP A 289 18.68 -17.94 21.26
N LEU A 290 18.31 -17.40 20.09
CA LEU A 290 16.97 -16.91 19.80
C LEU A 290 16.62 -17.14 18.31
N SER A 291 15.61 -17.92 18.01
CA SER A 291 15.03 -17.95 16.67
C SER A 291 14.07 -16.80 16.43
N VAL A 292 14.11 -16.19 15.24
CA VAL A 292 13.23 -15.07 14.85
C VAL A 292 12.53 -15.39 13.54
N VAL A 293 11.21 -15.22 13.54
CA VAL A 293 10.37 -15.32 12.33
C VAL A 293 9.58 -14.03 12.15
N GLY A 294 9.62 -13.49 10.93
CA GLY A 294 8.87 -12.32 10.49
C GLY A 294 7.60 -12.66 9.72
N TYR A 295 7.09 -11.64 9.04
CA TYR A 295 5.94 -11.72 8.15
C TYR A 295 6.06 -10.60 7.11
N ASP A 296 5.75 -10.84 5.88
CA ASP A 296 5.68 -10.01 4.68
C ASP A 296 6.62 -10.51 3.57
N ASP A 297 7.83 -10.92 3.91
CA ASP A 297 8.97 -11.26 3.01
C ASP A 297 9.41 -10.04 2.18
N ILE A 298 9.58 -8.88 2.87
CA ILE A 298 10.11 -7.68 2.22
C ILE A 298 11.57 -7.87 1.76
N GLU A 299 12.04 -7.05 0.82
CA GLU A 299 13.39 -7.17 0.23
C GLU A 299 14.52 -7.33 1.26
N SER A 300 14.47 -6.55 2.35
CA SER A 300 15.48 -6.62 3.41
C SER A 300 15.47 -7.93 4.20
N ALA A 301 14.36 -8.67 4.22
CA ALA A 301 14.28 -9.97 4.89
C ALA A 301 15.23 -10.99 4.26
N ALA A 302 15.34 -11.02 2.94
CA ALA A 302 16.26 -11.89 2.23
C ALA A 302 17.73 -11.52 2.53
N GLN A 303 18.06 -10.24 2.51
CA GLN A 303 19.42 -9.74 2.76
C GLN A 303 19.92 -10.06 4.17
N LEU A 304 19.02 -10.08 5.14
CA LEU A 304 19.33 -10.35 6.56
C LEU A 304 19.13 -11.81 6.96
N GLY A 305 18.82 -12.69 6.01
CA GLY A 305 18.58 -14.09 6.30
C GLY A 305 17.37 -14.33 7.21
N LEU A 306 16.36 -13.43 7.18
CA LEU A 306 15.17 -13.52 8.02
C LEU A 306 14.21 -14.60 7.48
N SER A 307 13.91 -15.60 8.29
CA SER A 307 12.80 -16.53 8.09
C SER A 307 11.49 -15.78 8.26
N THR A 308 10.56 -15.90 7.30
CA THR A 308 9.37 -15.08 7.29
C THR A 308 8.23 -15.76 6.54
N VAL A 309 7.00 -15.33 6.79
CA VAL A 309 5.86 -15.72 5.96
C VAL A 309 5.80 -14.79 4.75
N HIS A 310 6.01 -15.36 3.58
CA HIS A 310 5.86 -14.66 2.30
C HIS A 310 4.38 -14.38 2.03
N GLN A 311 4.05 -13.11 1.78
CA GLN A 311 2.81 -12.72 1.13
C GLN A 311 3.12 -12.02 -0.21
N PRO A 312 2.35 -12.29 -1.26
CA PRO A 312 2.62 -11.77 -2.60
C PRO A 312 2.20 -10.30 -2.69
N LEU A 313 2.98 -9.40 -2.06
CA LEU A 313 2.64 -7.98 -1.88
C LEU A 313 2.40 -7.27 -3.21
N GLY A 314 3.36 -7.34 -4.13
CA GLY A 314 3.25 -6.72 -5.46
C GLY A 314 2.08 -7.28 -6.26
N GLU A 315 1.90 -8.62 -6.26
CA GLU A 315 0.78 -9.28 -6.94
C GLU A 315 -0.57 -8.84 -6.36
N SER A 316 -0.67 -8.66 -5.04
CA SER A 316 -1.90 -8.20 -4.41
C SER A 316 -2.30 -6.79 -4.87
N GLY A 317 -1.33 -5.89 -5.01
CA GLY A 317 -1.54 -4.56 -5.57
C GLY A 317 -1.95 -4.61 -7.04
N ALA A 318 -1.24 -5.38 -7.85
CA ALA A 318 -1.53 -5.58 -9.28
C ALA A 318 -2.93 -6.16 -9.50
N CYS A 319 -3.30 -7.19 -8.73
CA CYS A 319 -4.62 -7.80 -8.80
C CYS A 319 -5.72 -6.78 -8.42
N GLY A 320 -5.54 -6.00 -7.35
CA GLY A 320 -6.48 -4.94 -6.97
C GLY A 320 -6.67 -3.89 -8.06
N ALA A 321 -5.59 -3.43 -8.68
CA ALA A 321 -5.64 -2.48 -9.80
C ALA A 321 -6.33 -3.07 -11.04
N SER A 322 -6.02 -4.31 -11.42
CA SER A 322 -6.67 -5.02 -12.54
C SER A 322 -8.18 -5.12 -12.34
N ARG A 323 -8.60 -5.46 -11.12
CA ARG A 323 -10.03 -5.56 -10.74
C ARG A 323 -10.71 -4.20 -10.83
N LEU A 324 -10.03 -3.12 -10.42
CA LEU A 324 -10.55 -1.76 -10.60
C LEU A 324 -10.70 -1.38 -12.07
N CYS A 325 -9.69 -1.66 -12.91
CA CYS A 325 -9.74 -1.39 -14.35
C CYS A 325 -10.91 -2.11 -15.02
N ALA A 326 -11.18 -3.36 -14.63
CA ALA A 326 -12.35 -4.10 -15.10
C ALA A 326 -13.68 -3.40 -14.72
N LEU A 327 -13.80 -2.91 -13.46
CA LEU A 327 -14.97 -2.15 -13.03
C LEU A 327 -15.15 -0.84 -13.80
N ILE A 328 -14.06 -0.09 -14.04
CA ILE A 328 -14.11 1.16 -14.82
C ILE A 328 -14.60 0.92 -16.24
N ARG A 329 -14.28 -0.26 -16.82
CA ARG A 329 -14.79 -0.69 -18.14
C ARG A 329 -16.22 -1.23 -18.12
N GLY A 330 -16.89 -1.22 -16.96
CA GLY A 330 -18.24 -1.78 -16.79
C GLY A 330 -18.30 -3.31 -16.82
N GLN A 331 -17.16 -3.98 -16.61
CA GLN A 331 -17.10 -5.44 -16.59
C GLN A 331 -17.49 -5.99 -15.21
N LEU A 332 -18.10 -7.17 -15.21
CA LEU A 332 -18.43 -7.86 -13.97
C LEU A 332 -17.18 -8.54 -13.39
N VAL A 333 -16.81 -8.16 -12.17
CA VAL A 333 -15.67 -8.75 -11.44
C VAL A 333 -16.15 -9.90 -10.55
N ARG A 334 -15.68 -11.11 -10.81
CA ARG A 334 -15.95 -12.31 -10.01
C ARG A 334 -14.69 -13.17 -9.88
N PRO A 335 -14.45 -13.85 -8.74
CA PRO A 335 -15.15 -13.68 -7.46
C PRO A 335 -14.95 -12.29 -6.88
N LEU A 336 -15.83 -11.83 -5.98
CA LEU A 336 -15.62 -10.52 -5.31
C LEU A 336 -14.44 -10.56 -4.34
N ARG A 337 -14.18 -11.67 -3.69
CA ARG A 337 -13.04 -11.88 -2.81
C ARG A 337 -12.07 -12.85 -3.47
N GLU A 338 -10.85 -12.39 -3.69
CA GLU A 338 -9.74 -13.20 -4.17
C GLU A 338 -8.70 -13.33 -3.07
N GLU A 339 -8.34 -14.57 -2.75
CA GLU A 339 -7.37 -14.87 -1.71
C GLU A 339 -6.08 -15.37 -2.35
N LEU A 340 -5.00 -14.64 -2.10
CA LEU A 340 -3.68 -15.02 -2.58
C LEU A 340 -2.99 -15.97 -1.58
N PRO A 341 -2.16 -16.90 -2.08
CA PRO A 341 -1.51 -17.90 -1.24
C PRO A 341 -0.40 -17.29 -0.38
N LEU A 342 -0.22 -17.89 0.80
CA LEU A 342 0.88 -17.62 1.71
C LEU A 342 1.82 -18.82 1.77
N SER A 343 3.13 -18.58 1.97
CA SER A 343 4.11 -19.64 2.16
C SER A 343 5.13 -19.25 3.24
N MET A 344 5.69 -20.27 3.92
CA MET A 344 6.81 -20.06 4.84
C MET A 344 8.12 -20.07 4.05
N VAL A 345 8.93 -19.03 4.23
CA VAL A 345 10.27 -18.90 3.68
C VAL A 345 11.26 -19.07 4.82
N THR A 346 11.97 -20.18 4.83
CA THR A 346 12.98 -20.50 5.85
C THR A 346 14.33 -19.95 5.44
N ARG A 347 14.97 -19.21 6.34
CA ARG A 347 16.32 -18.66 6.21
C ARG A 347 17.12 -18.90 7.50
N THR A 348 18.20 -18.15 7.70
CA THR A 348 19.17 -18.40 8.78
C THR A 348 18.73 -17.88 10.14
N SER A 349 17.68 -17.05 10.26
CA SER A 349 17.23 -16.49 11.54
C SER A 349 16.45 -17.46 12.42
N SER A 350 16.20 -18.69 11.99
CA SER A 350 15.53 -19.72 12.78
C SER A 350 16.20 -21.08 12.60
N ALA A 351 16.42 -21.81 13.69
CA ALA A 351 17.08 -23.11 13.71
C ALA A 351 16.42 -24.05 14.71
N MET A 352 16.85 -25.31 14.69
CA MET A 352 16.43 -26.33 15.67
C MET A 352 16.80 -25.89 17.09
N TYR A 353 15.82 -25.89 17.99
CA TYR A 353 16.07 -25.63 19.38
C TYR A 353 16.78 -26.82 20.03
N ALA A 354 18.08 -26.64 20.31
CA ALA A 354 18.83 -27.62 21.10
C ALA A 354 18.50 -27.45 22.57
N VAL A 355 17.77 -28.40 23.15
CA VAL A 355 17.61 -28.45 24.62
C VAL A 355 19.01 -28.63 25.21
N ALA A 356 19.55 -27.59 25.86
CA ALA A 356 20.78 -27.69 26.59
C ALA A 356 20.62 -28.76 27.69
N GLY A 357 21.27 -29.90 27.51
CA GLY A 357 21.40 -30.95 28.54
C GLY A 357 20.58 -32.20 28.37
N VAL A 358 20.88 -33.01 27.34
CA VAL A 358 20.89 -34.50 27.48
C VAL A 358 22.21 -34.93 26.83
N ALA A 359 23.28 -34.89 27.59
CA ALA A 359 24.52 -35.59 27.31
C ALA A 359 24.66 -36.75 28.29
#